data_84c6fa3dbca898620cc6335cb9e48354
#
_entry.id   84c6fa3dbca898620cc6335cb9e48354
#
_cell.length_a   1.000
_cell.length_b   1.000
_cell.length_c   1.000
_cell.angle_alpha   90.00
_cell.angle_beta   90.00
_cell.angle_gamma   90.00
#
_symmetry.space_group_name_H-M   'P 1'
#
loop_
_entity.id
_entity.type
_entity.pdbx_description
1 polymer ?
#
loop_
_entity_poly.entity_id
_entity_poly.type
_entity_poly.pdbx_seq_one_letter_code
_entity_poly.pdbx_strand_id
1 'polypeptide(L)'
;MDSMKKKIAYLLLLLMLIPVGSFAKEKRTFEIKDGHFYVNGKVTPILSGEMHYPRIPHQYWRHRLRMMRAMGLNTVATYVFWNLHETEPGKWDFEGDKNLAEYIRIAGEEGLMVILRPGPYVCAEWEFGGYPWWLQNIPGMEIRRDNPEFLKRTKLYIDKLYEQVGDLQVSKGGPIIMVQAENEFGSYVAQRKDIPLEEHRRYNAKIKRQLADAGFNVPLFTSDGSWLFEGGSTPGALPTANGESNVENLKKVVNEYHGGVGPYMVAEFYPGWLMHWAEPFPDISDSGIARQTETYLQNDVSFNFYMVHG
;
A
#
# COMPACT_ATOMS: atom_id res chain seq x y z
N MET A 1 -38.95 -52.79 12.66
CA MET A 1 -39.04 -51.36 12.31
C MET A 1 -38.44 -50.45 13.38
N ASP A 2 -38.54 -50.75 14.66
CA ASP A 2 -38.05 -49.91 15.75
C ASP A 2 -36.52 -49.92 15.95
N SER A 3 -35.84 -51.06 15.74
CA SER A 3 -34.37 -51.18 15.84
C SER A 3 -33.62 -50.39 14.78
N MET A 4 -34.18 -50.27 13.58
CA MET A 4 -33.56 -49.57 12.46
C MET A 4 -33.68 -48.04 12.65
N LYS A 5 -34.81 -47.56 13.19
CA LYS A 5 -35.00 -46.14 13.53
C LYS A 5 -34.07 -45.69 14.63
N LYS A 6 -33.83 -46.52 15.65
CA LYS A 6 -32.85 -46.25 16.72
C LYS A 6 -31.40 -46.16 16.18
N LYS A 7 -31.01 -47.08 15.26
CA LYS A 7 -29.68 -47.04 14.64
C LYS A 7 -29.48 -45.80 13.76
N ILE A 8 -30.50 -45.35 13.03
CA ILE A 8 -30.44 -44.13 12.21
C ILE A 8 -30.37 -42.91 13.12
N ALA A 9 -31.11 -42.86 14.25
CA ALA A 9 -31.03 -41.78 15.20
C ALA A 9 -29.64 -41.64 15.87
N TYR A 10 -29.01 -42.79 16.22
CA TYR A 10 -27.63 -42.79 16.76
C TYR A 10 -26.59 -42.37 15.70
N LEU A 11 -26.77 -42.72 14.43
CA LEU A 11 -25.89 -42.32 13.35
C LEU A 11 -25.99 -40.79 13.09
N LEU A 12 -27.19 -40.25 13.16
CA LEU A 12 -27.43 -38.81 13.04
C LEU A 12 -26.88 -38.02 14.25
N LEU A 13 -26.98 -38.58 15.46
CA LEU A 13 -26.39 -37.99 16.64
C LEU A 13 -24.84 -37.98 16.60
N LEU A 14 -24.22 -39.06 16.08
CA LEU A 14 -22.77 -39.14 15.86
C LEU A 14 -22.29 -38.14 14.81
N LEU A 15 -23.08 -37.88 13.76
CA LEU A 15 -22.76 -36.88 12.74
C LEU A 15 -22.84 -35.41 13.27
N MET A 16 -23.66 -35.17 14.29
CA MET A 16 -23.72 -33.85 14.97
C MET A 16 -22.57 -33.61 15.96
N LEU A 17 -21.80 -34.65 16.32
CA LEU A 17 -20.62 -34.55 17.19
C LEU A 17 -19.31 -34.41 16.43
N ILE A 18 -19.34 -34.32 15.10
CA ILE A 18 -18.15 -33.87 14.37
C ILE A 18 -17.97 -32.42 14.77
N PRO A 19 -16.92 -32.06 15.54
CA PRO A 19 -16.65 -30.67 15.81
C PRO A 19 -16.51 -30.03 14.43
N VAL A 20 -17.37 -29.08 14.11
CA VAL A 20 -17.09 -28.13 13.02
C VAL A 20 -15.83 -27.44 13.51
N GLY A 21 -14.70 -28.05 13.18
CA GLY A 21 -13.40 -27.45 13.45
C GLY A 21 -13.46 -26.09 12.84
N SER A 22 -13.53 -25.09 13.69
CA SER A 22 -13.22 -23.73 13.27
C SER A 22 -11.78 -23.87 12.74
N PHE A 23 -11.65 -23.99 11.41
CA PHE A 23 -10.34 -23.83 10.77
C PHE A 23 -9.92 -22.42 11.12
N ALA A 24 -9.22 -22.26 12.22
CA ALA A 24 -8.55 -21.02 12.53
C ALA A 24 -7.72 -20.70 11.29
N LYS A 25 -8.12 -19.65 10.57
CA LYS A 25 -7.44 -19.22 9.35
C LYS A 25 -5.97 -19.08 9.72
N GLU A 26 -5.11 -19.93 9.15
CA GLU A 26 -3.71 -19.97 9.49
C GLU A 26 -3.13 -18.57 9.39
N LYS A 27 -2.50 -18.08 10.45
CA LYS A 27 -2.04 -16.69 10.53
C LYS A 27 -0.98 -16.49 9.47
N ARG A 28 -1.28 -15.65 8.46
CA ARG A 28 -0.34 -15.31 7.40
C ARG A 28 0.91 -14.67 8.02
N THR A 29 2.09 -15.03 7.52
CA THR A 29 3.34 -14.35 7.83
C THR A 29 3.87 -13.63 6.61
N PHE A 30 4.54 -12.50 6.81
CA PHE A 30 5.21 -11.74 5.77
C PHE A 30 6.54 -11.22 6.31
N GLU A 31 7.60 -11.42 5.54
CA GLU A 31 8.94 -10.94 5.89
C GLU A 31 9.74 -10.60 4.62
N ILE A 32 10.71 -9.69 4.76
CA ILE A 32 11.74 -9.42 3.77
C ILE A 32 13.01 -10.07 4.29
N LYS A 33 13.56 -11.01 3.53
CA LYS A 33 14.76 -11.75 3.91
C LYS A 33 15.53 -12.20 2.66
N ASP A 34 16.85 -12.18 2.74
CA ASP A 34 17.77 -12.68 1.69
C ASP A 34 17.43 -12.08 0.30
N GLY A 35 17.01 -10.81 0.26
CA GLY A 35 16.66 -10.12 -0.99
C GLY A 35 15.31 -10.50 -1.61
N HIS A 36 14.44 -11.20 -0.88
CA HIS A 36 13.13 -11.65 -1.37
C HIS A 36 12.00 -11.34 -0.40
N PHE A 37 10.78 -11.31 -0.92
CA PHE A 37 9.56 -11.33 -0.12
C PHE A 37 9.17 -12.77 0.21
N TYR A 38 8.87 -13.02 1.47
CA TYR A 38 8.37 -14.31 1.95
C TYR A 38 6.95 -14.20 2.48
N VAL A 39 6.07 -15.04 1.98
CA VAL A 39 4.71 -15.22 2.49
C VAL A 39 4.57 -16.65 3.01
N ASN A 40 4.24 -16.82 4.29
CA ASN A 40 4.14 -18.14 4.93
C ASN A 40 5.43 -18.97 4.73
N GLY A 41 6.58 -18.34 4.85
CA GLY A 41 7.90 -18.98 4.70
C GLY A 41 8.29 -19.36 3.27
N LYS A 42 7.54 -18.94 2.25
CA LYS A 42 7.84 -19.20 0.83
C LYS A 42 8.17 -17.90 0.12
N VAL A 43 9.20 -17.91 -0.71
CA VAL A 43 9.48 -16.82 -1.64
C VAL A 43 8.24 -16.59 -2.50
N THR A 44 7.74 -15.38 -2.49
CA THR A 44 6.48 -15.04 -3.15
C THR A 44 6.60 -13.65 -3.76
N PRO A 45 6.52 -13.51 -5.09
CA PRO A 45 6.48 -12.19 -5.71
C PRO A 45 5.20 -11.46 -5.32
N ILE A 46 5.29 -10.16 -5.11
CA ILE A 46 4.13 -9.30 -4.88
C ILE A 46 3.58 -8.87 -6.25
N LEU A 47 2.42 -9.41 -6.59
CA LEU A 47 1.67 -9.08 -7.80
C LEU A 47 0.48 -8.22 -7.39
N SER A 48 0.67 -6.92 -7.42
CA SER A 48 -0.27 -5.95 -6.88
C SER A 48 -0.96 -5.14 -7.96
N GLY A 49 -2.09 -4.56 -7.60
CA GLY A 49 -2.76 -3.52 -8.37
C GLY A 49 -3.29 -2.43 -7.45
N GLU A 50 -3.13 -1.19 -7.86
CA GLU A 50 -3.63 -0.02 -7.14
C GLU A 50 -5.12 0.15 -7.37
N MET A 51 -5.88 0.29 -6.29
CA MET A 51 -7.31 0.56 -6.31
C MET A 51 -7.68 1.42 -5.10
N HIS A 52 -8.03 2.67 -5.35
CA HIS A 52 -8.33 3.63 -4.30
C HIS A 52 -9.77 3.46 -3.81
N TYR A 53 -9.93 3.05 -2.54
CA TYR A 53 -11.25 2.79 -1.94
C TYR A 53 -12.28 3.93 -2.10
N PRO A 54 -11.93 5.23 -1.99
CA PRO A 54 -12.94 6.27 -2.06
C PRO A 54 -13.40 6.62 -3.49
N ARG A 55 -12.73 6.06 -4.52
CA ARG A 55 -13.13 6.22 -5.93
C ARG A 55 -14.20 5.20 -6.34
N ILE A 56 -14.55 4.29 -5.43
CA ILE A 56 -15.48 3.18 -5.68
C ILE A 56 -16.53 3.17 -4.58
N PRO A 57 -17.82 3.23 -4.88
CA PRO A 57 -18.86 3.05 -3.87
C PRO A 57 -18.64 1.74 -3.09
N HIS A 58 -18.73 1.78 -1.75
CA HIS A 58 -18.36 0.65 -0.89
C HIS A 58 -19.10 -0.66 -1.22
N GLN A 59 -20.33 -0.57 -1.77
CA GLN A 59 -21.11 -1.73 -2.20
C GLN A 59 -20.41 -2.55 -3.31
N TYR A 60 -19.47 -1.95 -4.06
CA TYR A 60 -18.74 -2.58 -5.14
C TYR A 60 -17.33 -3.04 -4.73
N TRP A 61 -16.81 -2.69 -3.55
CA TRP A 61 -15.46 -3.05 -3.13
C TRP A 61 -15.19 -4.55 -3.26
N ARG A 62 -16.05 -5.38 -2.69
CA ARG A 62 -15.91 -6.84 -2.75
C ARG A 62 -15.86 -7.36 -4.19
N HIS A 63 -16.74 -6.87 -5.04
CA HIS A 63 -16.77 -7.27 -6.44
C HIS A 63 -15.45 -6.92 -7.15
N ARG A 64 -14.95 -5.69 -6.97
CA ARG A 64 -13.70 -5.24 -7.62
C ARG A 64 -12.49 -6.01 -7.10
N LEU A 65 -12.41 -6.25 -5.80
CA LEU A 65 -11.34 -7.04 -5.19
C LEU A 65 -11.33 -8.49 -5.69
N ARG A 66 -12.49 -9.10 -5.89
CA ARG A 66 -12.62 -10.42 -6.55
C ARG A 66 -12.11 -10.41 -7.98
N MET A 67 -12.41 -9.35 -8.73
CA MET A 67 -11.90 -9.21 -10.10
C MET A 67 -10.37 -9.12 -10.11
N MET A 68 -9.77 -8.35 -9.21
CA MET A 68 -8.32 -8.31 -9.06
C MET A 68 -7.73 -9.69 -8.75
N ARG A 69 -8.37 -10.43 -7.84
CA ARG A 69 -7.96 -11.80 -7.52
C ARG A 69 -8.07 -12.73 -8.73
N ALA A 70 -9.14 -12.58 -9.53
CA ALA A 70 -9.35 -13.37 -10.77
C ALA A 70 -8.32 -13.04 -11.85
N MET A 71 -7.77 -11.82 -11.88
CA MET A 71 -6.65 -11.43 -12.73
C MET A 71 -5.33 -12.11 -12.35
N GLY A 72 -5.26 -12.83 -11.23
CA GLY A 72 -4.03 -13.46 -10.74
C GLY A 72 -3.24 -12.59 -9.76
N LEU A 73 -3.72 -11.40 -9.40
CA LEU A 73 -3.08 -10.55 -8.41
C LEU A 73 -3.23 -11.17 -7.00
N ASN A 74 -2.21 -11.02 -6.18
CA ASN A 74 -2.20 -11.49 -4.79
C ASN A 74 -2.26 -10.35 -3.77
N THR A 75 -2.18 -9.11 -4.22
CA THR A 75 -2.09 -7.91 -3.38
C THR A 75 -2.90 -6.77 -3.99
N VAL A 76 -3.51 -5.96 -3.15
CA VAL A 76 -4.06 -4.65 -3.53
C VAL A 76 -3.28 -3.56 -2.83
N ALA A 77 -2.94 -2.49 -3.54
CA ALA A 77 -2.40 -1.27 -2.95
C ALA A 77 -3.48 -0.18 -2.93
N THR A 78 -3.44 0.68 -1.93
CA THR A 78 -4.30 1.85 -1.86
C THR A 78 -3.62 3.01 -1.14
N TYR A 79 -3.77 4.21 -1.68
CA TYR A 79 -3.49 5.43 -0.95
C TYR A 79 -4.55 5.69 0.13
N VAL A 80 -4.16 6.46 1.13
CA VAL A 80 -5.06 7.03 2.14
C VAL A 80 -5.03 8.55 1.99
N PHE A 81 -6.19 9.15 1.79
CA PHE A 81 -6.32 10.58 1.49
C PHE A 81 -6.64 11.34 2.76
N TRP A 82 -5.66 12.04 3.32
CA TRP A 82 -5.82 12.76 4.59
C TRP A 82 -6.96 13.77 4.53
N ASN A 83 -7.07 14.56 3.44
CA ASN A 83 -8.14 15.55 3.27
C ASN A 83 -9.55 14.97 3.21
N LEU A 84 -9.67 13.68 2.85
CA LEU A 84 -10.95 12.97 2.84
C LEU A 84 -11.41 12.64 4.27
N HIS A 85 -10.47 12.32 5.15
CA HIS A 85 -10.75 11.88 6.51
C HIS A 85 -10.77 13.02 7.53
N GLU A 86 -10.04 14.11 7.30
CA GLU A 86 -9.99 15.28 8.17
C GLU A 86 -10.33 16.54 7.35
N THR A 87 -11.60 16.73 7.04
CA THR A 87 -12.09 17.87 6.25
C THR A 87 -12.00 19.20 7.00
N GLU A 88 -12.03 19.17 8.31
CA GLU A 88 -11.78 20.29 9.22
C GLU A 88 -10.87 19.83 10.35
N PRO A 89 -10.04 20.72 10.93
CA PRO A 89 -9.11 20.34 11.99
C PRO A 89 -9.76 19.57 13.14
N GLY A 90 -9.31 18.33 13.37
CA GLY A 90 -9.81 17.45 14.42
C GLY A 90 -11.14 16.77 14.16
N LYS A 91 -11.78 17.01 13.02
CA LYS A 91 -13.02 16.31 12.64
C LYS A 91 -12.70 15.16 11.70
N TRP A 92 -12.71 13.97 12.26
CA TRP A 92 -12.36 12.74 11.55
C TRP A 92 -13.61 11.97 11.08
N ASP A 93 -13.55 11.43 9.86
CA ASP A 93 -14.61 10.64 9.26
C ASP A 93 -14.04 9.41 8.56
N PHE A 94 -14.44 8.21 9.01
CA PHE A 94 -14.07 6.91 8.47
C PHE A 94 -15.31 6.04 8.18
N GLU A 95 -16.44 6.67 7.84
CA GLU A 95 -17.72 5.98 7.62
C GLU A 95 -18.03 5.80 6.12
N GLY A 96 -18.88 4.85 5.79
CA GLY A 96 -19.36 4.60 4.44
C GLY A 96 -18.23 4.37 3.44
N ASP A 97 -18.19 5.14 2.36
CA ASP A 97 -17.14 5.06 1.32
C ASP A 97 -15.74 5.48 1.83
N LYS A 98 -15.67 6.03 3.05
CA LYS A 98 -14.42 6.38 3.73
C LYS A 98 -13.94 5.29 4.70
N ASN A 99 -14.67 4.19 4.86
CA ASN A 99 -14.35 3.13 5.81
C ASN A 99 -13.17 2.26 5.31
N LEU A 100 -11.97 2.80 5.43
CA LEU A 100 -10.73 2.13 5.03
C LEU A 100 -10.54 0.79 5.74
N ALA A 101 -10.88 0.69 7.02
CA ALA A 101 -10.72 -0.55 7.77
C ALA A 101 -11.59 -1.67 7.19
N GLU A 102 -12.82 -1.37 6.80
CA GLU A 102 -13.72 -2.34 6.16
C GLU A 102 -13.21 -2.74 4.77
N TYR A 103 -12.74 -1.77 3.96
CA TYR A 103 -12.11 -2.07 2.66
C TYR A 103 -10.95 -3.06 2.81
N ILE A 104 -10.07 -2.83 3.79
CA ILE A 104 -8.91 -3.71 4.06
C ILE A 104 -9.37 -5.10 4.54
N ARG A 105 -10.40 -5.20 5.38
CA ARG A 105 -10.96 -6.49 5.81
C ARG A 105 -11.51 -7.28 4.63
N ILE A 106 -12.30 -6.62 3.77
CA ILE A 106 -12.84 -7.23 2.55
C ILE A 106 -11.71 -7.73 1.65
N ALA A 107 -10.63 -6.96 1.46
CA ALA A 107 -9.46 -7.42 0.69
C ALA A 107 -8.87 -8.72 1.28
N GLY A 108 -8.70 -8.77 2.60
CA GLY A 108 -8.23 -9.97 3.29
C GLY A 108 -9.16 -11.17 3.18
N GLU A 109 -10.47 -10.96 3.24
CA GLU A 109 -11.50 -12.00 3.05
C GLU A 109 -11.49 -12.57 1.63
N GLU A 110 -11.26 -11.73 0.62
CA GLU A 110 -11.11 -12.15 -0.78
C GLU A 110 -9.73 -12.74 -1.10
N GLY A 111 -8.87 -12.89 -0.08
CA GLY A 111 -7.57 -13.56 -0.18
C GLY A 111 -6.41 -12.67 -0.62
N LEU A 112 -6.63 -11.35 -0.75
CA LEU A 112 -5.59 -10.39 -1.09
C LEU A 112 -4.78 -9.98 0.15
N MET A 113 -3.51 -9.68 -0.05
CA MET A 113 -2.68 -8.87 0.84
C MET A 113 -2.92 -7.40 0.54
N VAL A 114 -2.49 -6.52 1.45
CA VAL A 114 -2.69 -5.07 1.31
C VAL A 114 -1.36 -4.33 1.48
N ILE A 115 -1.07 -3.44 0.56
CA ILE A 115 -0.05 -2.41 0.68
C ILE A 115 -0.76 -1.10 1.01
N LEU A 116 -0.44 -0.51 2.16
CA LEU A 116 -1.04 0.74 2.60
C LEU A 116 -0.11 1.92 2.29
N ARG A 117 -0.64 2.95 1.66
CA ARG A 117 0.13 4.11 1.20
C ARG A 117 -0.42 5.41 1.80
N PRO A 118 -0.11 5.70 3.09
CA PRO A 118 -0.71 6.84 3.80
C PRO A 118 -0.13 8.21 3.44
N GLY A 119 0.95 8.26 2.74
CA GLY A 119 1.63 9.53 2.44
C GLY A 119 2.49 10.05 3.61
N PRO A 120 2.31 11.33 4.04
CA PRO A 120 1.13 12.20 3.99
C PRO A 120 0.83 12.89 2.64
N TYR A 121 1.78 12.99 1.72
CA TYR A 121 1.55 13.35 0.32
C TYR A 121 1.29 12.08 -0.49
N VAL A 122 0.25 12.08 -1.32
CA VAL A 122 -0.10 10.89 -2.10
C VAL A 122 -0.13 11.15 -3.60
N CYS A 123 -0.06 12.39 -4.07
CA CYS A 123 -0.23 12.74 -5.48
C CYS A 123 -1.58 12.26 -6.02
N ALA A 124 -1.61 11.14 -6.71
CA ALA A 124 -2.77 10.32 -7.06
C ALA A 124 -3.84 11.05 -7.89
N GLU A 125 -3.46 12.10 -8.67
CA GLU A 125 -4.44 12.97 -9.36
C GLU A 125 -5.57 13.37 -8.38
N TRP A 126 -5.20 13.68 -7.14
CA TRP A 126 -6.10 14.06 -6.06
C TRP A 126 -5.82 15.48 -5.60
N GLU A 127 -6.87 16.19 -5.20
CA GLU A 127 -6.79 17.59 -4.79
C GLU A 127 -5.72 17.78 -3.73
N PHE A 128 -4.84 18.77 -3.96
CA PHE A 128 -3.73 19.16 -3.10
C PHE A 128 -2.81 18.00 -2.68
N GLY A 129 -2.69 16.96 -3.53
CA GLY A 129 -1.90 15.76 -3.25
C GLY A 129 -2.34 15.00 -2.02
N GLY A 130 -3.60 15.15 -1.60
CA GLY A 130 -4.20 14.50 -0.44
C GLY A 130 -4.11 15.30 0.86
N TYR A 131 -3.46 16.45 0.87
CA TYR A 131 -3.38 17.30 2.06
C TYR A 131 -4.71 18.02 2.34
N PRO A 132 -5.11 18.18 3.62
CA PRO A 132 -6.21 19.04 3.98
C PRO A 132 -5.92 20.52 3.62
N TRP A 133 -6.88 21.15 2.97
CA TRP A 133 -6.80 22.56 2.54
C TRP A 133 -6.48 23.54 3.70
N TRP A 134 -7.00 23.26 4.89
CA TRP A 134 -6.87 24.10 6.06
C TRP A 134 -5.44 24.19 6.61
N LEU A 135 -4.54 23.27 6.22
CA LEU A 135 -3.11 23.36 6.58
C LEU A 135 -2.50 24.68 6.11
N GLN A 136 -2.91 25.19 4.94
CA GLN A 136 -2.41 26.45 4.38
C GLN A 136 -2.79 27.67 5.20
N ASN A 137 -3.81 27.57 6.04
CA ASN A 137 -4.30 28.68 6.87
C ASN A 137 -3.59 28.74 8.24
N ILE A 138 -2.68 27.83 8.54
CA ILE A 138 -1.92 27.82 9.79
C ILE A 138 -0.68 28.72 9.62
N PRO A 139 -0.54 29.79 10.44
CA PRO A 139 0.62 30.66 10.35
C PRO A 139 1.94 29.89 10.52
N GLY A 140 2.91 30.13 9.64
CA GLY A 140 4.22 29.48 9.67
C GLY A 140 4.23 28.03 9.23
N MET A 141 3.15 27.53 8.65
CA MET A 141 3.08 26.18 8.09
C MET A 141 3.95 26.07 6.83
N GLU A 142 4.86 25.12 6.84
CA GLU A 142 5.64 24.70 5.67
C GLU A 142 5.39 23.22 5.41
N ILE A 143 4.57 22.95 4.40
CA ILE A 143 4.16 21.59 4.02
C ILE A 143 5.33 20.85 3.37
N ARG A 144 5.45 19.53 3.65
CA ARG A 144 6.56 18.68 3.16
C ARG A 144 7.95 19.16 3.61
N ARG A 145 8.04 19.77 4.80
CA ARG A 145 9.26 20.32 5.35
C ARG A 145 9.51 19.78 6.77
N ASP A 146 10.74 19.91 7.22
CA ASP A 146 11.10 19.68 8.63
C ASP A 146 10.54 20.83 9.51
N ASN A 147 9.25 21.06 9.40
CA ASN A 147 8.50 22.10 10.09
C ASN A 147 7.77 21.52 11.30
N PRO A 148 7.97 22.05 12.51
CA PRO A 148 7.40 21.47 13.73
C PRO A 148 5.88 21.36 13.73
N GLU A 149 5.15 22.36 13.21
CA GLU A 149 3.69 22.32 13.17
C GLU A 149 3.20 21.33 12.11
N PHE A 150 3.84 21.26 10.94
CA PHE A 150 3.53 20.26 9.93
C PHE A 150 3.72 18.83 10.46
N LEU A 151 4.88 18.57 11.09
CA LEU A 151 5.18 17.26 11.68
C LEU A 151 4.24 16.90 12.83
N LYS A 152 3.77 17.87 13.60
CA LYS A 152 2.74 17.65 14.63
C LYS A 152 1.41 17.23 13.99
N ARG A 153 0.98 17.87 12.89
CA ARG A 153 -0.25 17.54 12.19
C ARG A 153 -0.19 16.18 11.52
N THR A 154 0.94 15.87 10.84
CA THR A 154 1.15 14.55 10.24
C THR A 154 1.16 13.44 11.28
N LYS A 155 1.74 13.69 12.46
CA LYS A 155 1.68 12.71 13.56
C LYS A 155 0.25 12.43 14.01
N LEU A 156 -0.57 13.46 14.20
CA LEU A 156 -1.98 13.28 14.56
C LEU A 156 -2.74 12.48 13.51
N TYR A 157 -2.50 12.76 12.23
CA TYR A 157 -3.09 11.99 11.13
C TYR A 157 -2.67 10.53 11.15
N ILE A 158 -1.36 10.26 11.29
CA ILE A 158 -0.82 8.90 11.32
C ILE A 158 -1.35 8.12 12.54
N ASP A 159 -1.42 8.76 13.71
CA ASP A 159 -1.97 8.15 14.92
C ASP A 159 -3.46 7.79 14.71
N LYS A 160 -4.25 8.71 14.13
CA LYS A 160 -5.66 8.46 13.81
C LYS A 160 -5.86 7.35 12.78
N LEU A 161 -5.02 7.31 11.77
CA LEU A 161 -5.02 6.22 10.80
C LEU A 161 -4.70 4.89 11.48
N TYR A 162 -3.68 4.86 12.34
CA TYR A 162 -3.30 3.64 13.06
C TYR A 162 -4.43 3.15 13.98
N GLU A 163 -5.17 4.03 14.64
CA GLU A 163 -6.36 3.68 15.42
C GLU A 163 -7.38 2.89 14.58
N GLN A 164 -7.49 3.17 13.27
CA GLN A 164 -8.45 2.50 12.39
C GLN A 164 -7.95 1.15 11.86
N VAL A 165 -6.66 1.06 11.52
CA VAL A 165 -6.13 -0.05 10.73
C VAL A 165 -4.97 -0.81 11.38
N GLY A 166 -4.47 -0.34 12.50
CA GLY A 166 -3.29 -0.92 13.16
C GLY A 166 -3.43 -2.39 13.54
N ASP A 167 -4.66 -2.86 13.80
CA ASP A 167 -4.93 -4.27 14.09
C ASP A 167 -5.09 -5.13 12.82
N LEU A 168 -5.06 -4.51 11.64
CA LEU A 168 -5.14 -5.20 10.36
C LEU A 168 -3.77 -5.52 9.76
N GLN A 169 -2.70 -5.30 10.48
CA GLN A 169 -1.36 -5.69 10.08
C GLN A 169 -1.18 -7.22 10.09
N VAL A 170 -0.36 -7.75 9.20
CA VAL A 170 -0.09 -9.19 9.09
C VAL A 170 0.47 -9.77 10.39
N SER A 171 1.25 -9.01 11.13
CA SER A 171 1.77 -9.37 12.47
C SER A 171 0.65 -9.63 13.50
N LYS A 172 -0.52 -9.03 13.30
CA LYS A 172 -1.73 -9.23 14.10
C LYS A 172 -2.77 -10.16 13.44
N GLY A 173 -2.45 -10.71 12.27
CA GLY A 173 -3.31 -11.64 11.53
C GLY A 173 -4.16 -10.97 10.44
N GLY A 174 -4.00 -9.67 10.20
CA GLY A 174 -4.65 -8.93 9.12
C GLY A 174 -3.95 -9.06 7.78
N PRO A 175 -4.42 -8.39 6.74
CA PRO A 175 -3.86 -8.47 5.40
C PRO A 175 -2.77 -7.43 5.08
N ILE A 176 -2.57 -6.38 5.91
CA ILE A 176 -1.56 -5.33 5.62
C ILE A 176 -0.16 -5.92 5.77
N ILE A 177 0.62 -5.92 4.68
CA ILE A 177 1.97 -6.48 4.62
C ILE A 177 3.07 -5.43 4.58
N MET A 178 2.81 -4.25 4.03
CA MET A 178 3.76 -3.15 3.89
C MET A 178 3.06 -1.80 4.03
N VAL A 179 3.81 -0.77 4.48
CA VAL A 179 3.33 0.60 4.60
C VAL A 179 4.33 1.56 3.97
N GLN A 180 3.84 2.45 3.11
CA GLN A 180 4.66 3.46 2.45
C GLN A 180 4.88 4.68 3.35
N ALA A 181 6.10 5.20 3.34
CA ALA A 181 6.44 6.47 3.95
C ALA A 181 6.65 7.52 2.85
N GLU A 182 5.88 8.60 2.86
CA GLU A 182 5.86 9.65 1.84
C GLU A 182 5.46 9.13 0.44
N ASN A 183 5.57 9.92 -0.58
CA ASN A 183 5.42 9.51 -1.97
C ASN A 183 6.19 10.44 -2.89
N GLU A 184 7.03 9.87 -3.76
CA GLU A 184 7.82 10.60 -4.76
C GLU A 184 8.53 11.84 -4.16
N PHE A 185 9.04 11.67 -2.94
CA PHE A 185 9.67 12.77 -2.22
C PHE A 185 10.93 13.25 -2.94
N GLY A 186 11.62 12.37 -3.66
CA GLY A 186 12.76 12.74 -4.51
C GLY A 186 12.41 13.76 -5.59
N SER A 187 11.20 13.71 -6.16
CA SER A 187 10.70 14.72 -7.08
C SER A 187 10.57 16.10 -6.42
N TYR A 188 10.06 16.13 -5.19
CA TYR A 188 9.98 17.38 -4.42
C TYR A 188 11.39 17.95 -4.13
N VAL A 189 12.32 17.08 -3.71
CA VAL A 189 13.72 17.45 -3.47
C VAL A 189 14.37 18.03 -4.73
N ALA A 190 14.15 17.40 -5.88
CA ALA A 190 14.69 17.86 -7.16
C ALA A 190 14.16 19.24 -7.58
N GLN A 191 12.93 19.58 -7.18
CA GLN A 191 12.29 20.88 -7.46
C GLN A 191 12.65 21.95 -6.43
N ARG A 192 13.02 21.58 -5.21
CA ARG A 192 13.28 22.49 -4.08
C ARG A 192 14.77 22.51 -3.72
N LYS A 193 15.59 22.88 -4.71
CA LYS A 193 17.05 23.01 -4.55
C LYS A 193 17.46 24.18 -3.64
N ASP A 194 16.53 25.06 -3.32
CA ASP A 194 16.66 26.13 -2.34
C ASP A 194 16.74 25.60 -0.88
N ILE A 195 16.36 24.34 -0.66
CA ILE A 195 16.37 23.68 0.64
C ILE A 195 17.56 22.70 0.71
N PRO A 196 18.36 22.73 1.78
CA PRO A 196 19.47 21.80 1.95
C PRO A 196 18.99 20.33 1.93
N LEU A 197 19.70 19.46 1.21
CA LEU A 197 19.39 18.02 1.12
C LEU A 197 19.24 17.35 2.49
N GLU A 198 20.07 17.75 3.46
CA GLU A 198 20.01 17.22 4.83
C GLU A 198 18.71 17.57 5.56
N GLU A 199 18.08 18.70 5.24
CA GLU A 199 16.76 19.04 5.78
C GLU A 199 15.70 18.13 5.20
N HIS A 200 15.73 17.89 3.89
CA HIS A 200 14.86 16.93 3.21
C HIS A 200 14.98 15.53 3.80
N ARG A 201 16.21 15.05 3.98
CA ARG A 201 16.48 13.74 4.59
C ARG A 201 15.97 13.64 6.02
N ARG A 202 16.12 14.70 6.84
CA ARG A 202 15.55 14.73 8.19
C ARG A 202 14.03 14.65 8.18
N TYR A 203 13.38 15.38 7.28
CA TYR A 203 11.93 15.32 7.12
C TYR A 203 11.47 13.88 6.78
N ASN A 204 12.03 13.29 5.72
CA ASN A 204 11.65 11.95 5.26
C ASN A 204 11.87 10.90 6.36
N ALA A 205 13.00 10.97 7.07
CA ALA A 205 13.28 10.09 8.20
C ALA A 205 12.28 10.27 9.36
N LYS A 206 11.80 11.50 9.60
CA LYS A 206 10.78 11.78 10.62
C LYS A 206 9.42 11.21 10.24
N ILE A 207 8.99 11.30 8.98
CA ILE A 207 7.75 10.66 8.50
C ILE A 207 7.82 9.14 8.69
N LYS A 208 8.92 8.50 8.27
CA LYS A 208 9.12 7.06 8.50
C LYS A 208 9.06 6.73 10.00
N ARG A 209 9.70 7.53 10.86
CA ARG A 209 9.67 7.33 12.30
C ARG A 209 8.26 7.47 12.87
N GLN A 210 7.48 8.45 12.43
CA GLN A 210 6.10 8.64 12.90
C GLN A 210 5.22 7.40 12.63
N LEU A 211 5.40 6.75 11.48
CA LEU A 211 4.71 5.48 11.17
C LEU A 211 5.12 4.37 12.16
N ALA A 212 6.42 4.21 12.40
CA ALA A 212 6.92 3.22 13.34
C ALA A 212 6.46 3.50 14.79
N ASP A 213 6.54 4.77 15.23
CA ASP A 213 6.16 5.21 16.57
C ASP A 213 4.64 5.09 16.81
N ALA A 214 3.81 5.19 15.76
CA ALA A 214 2.37 4.91 15.84
C ALA A 214 2.08 3.41 16.05
N GLY A 215 3.02 2.52 15.69
CA GLY A 215 2.90 1.08 15.86
C GLY A 215 2.81 0.26 14.57
N PHE A 216 3.05 0.87 13.40
CA PHE A 216 3.22 0.09 12.17
C PHE A 216 4.53 -0.69 12.26
N ASN A 217 4.42 -2.02 12.38
CA ASN A 217 5.54 -2.94 12.58
C ASN A 217 5.77 -3.89 11.39
N VAL A 218 5.06 -3.66 10.30
CA VAL A 218 5.34 -4.29 9.00
C VAL A 218 6.46 -3.52 8.28
N PRO A 219 7.13 -4.11 7.27
CA PRO A 219 8.14 -3.41 6.50
C PRO A 219 7.64 -2.06 5.96
N LEU A 220 8.43 -1.02 6.17
CA LEU A 220 8.21 0.30 5.59
C LEU A 220 8.97 0.41 4.27
N PHE A 221 8.41 1.16 3.31
CA PHE A 221 9.04 1.39 2.02
C PHE A 221 8.87 2.84 1.56
N THR A 222 9.71 3.28 0.61
CA THR A 222 9.58 4.53 -0.13
C THR A 222 9.36 4.23 -1.60
N SER A 223 8.78 5.17 -2.34
CA SER A 223 8.39 5.00 -3.73
C SER A 223 8.73 6.27 -4.51
N ASP A 224 9.69 6.16 -5.44
CA ASP A 224 10.25 7.29 -6.19
C ASP A 224 10.66 6.85 -7.61
N GLY A 225 10.83 7.79 -8.54
CA GLY A 225 11.57 7.50 -9.76
C GLY A 225 12.97 6.97 -9.42
N SER A 226 13.46 5.95 -10.12
CA SER A 226 14.75 5.31 -9.84
C SER A 226 15.93 6.29 -9.79
N TRP A 227 15.87 7.38 -10.55
CA TRP A 227 16.88 8.45 -10.61
C TRP A 227 16.75 9.49 -9.48
N LEU A 228 15.81 9.33 -8.57
CA LEU A 228 15.48 10.27 -7.48
C LEU A 228 15.70 9.68 -6.09
N PHE A 229 16.24 8.47 -5.99
CA PHE A 229 16.44 7.77 -4.72
C PHE A 229 17.35 8.53 -3.75
N GLU A 230 18.27 9.37 -4.24
CA GLU A 230 19.12 10.18 -3.37
C GLU A 230 18.30 11.09 -2.43
N GLY A 231 17.22 11.67 -2.93
CA GLY A 231 16.32 12.52 -2.15
C GLY A 231 15.12 11.80 -1.57
N GLY A 232 14.66 10.75 -2.24
CA GLY A 232 13.41 10.05 -1.92
C GLY A 232 13.56 8.89 -0.96
N SER A 233 14.67 8.15 -1.01
CA SER A 233 14.87 7.02 -0.10
C SER A 233 15.19 7.46 1.32
N THR A 234 14.90 6.60 2.30
CA THR A 234 15.28 6.81 3.71
C THR A 234 15.81 5.52 4.33
N PRO A 235 16.90 5.56 5.10
CA PRO A 235 17.50 4.37 5.70
C PRO A 235 16.49 3.56 6.52
N GLY A 236 16.49 2.24 6.33
CA GLY A 236 15.59 1.32 7.03
C GLY A 236 14.16 1.28 6.47
N ALA A 237 13.92 1.86 5.29
CA ALA A 237 12.78 1.58 4.45
C ALA A 237 13.26 0.93 3.16
N LEU A 238 12.48 0.03 2.57
CA LEU A 238 12.76 -0.56 1.27
C LEU A 238 12.56 0.50 0.18
N PRO A 239 13.57 0.88 -0.62
CA PRO A 239 13.35 1.75 -1.76
C PRO A 239 12.67 0.97 -2.89
N THR A 240 11.58 1.49 -3.44
CA THR A 240 10.89 0.94 -4.60
C THR A 240 10.79 1.97 -5.71
N ALA A 241 10.74 1.55 -6.96
CA ALA A 241 10.76 2.45 -8.10
C ALA A 241 9.36 2.70 -8.67
N ASN A 242 9.14 3.90 -9.21
CA ASN A 242 7.98 4.26 -10.02
C ASN A 242 8.37 4.35 -11.49
N GLY A 243 7.57 3.74 -12.38
CA GLY A 243 7.75 3.83 -13.82
C GLY A 243 9.05 3.22 -14.37
N GLU A 244 9.80 2.46 -13.59
CA GLU A 244 11.09 1.90 -14.01
C GLU A 244 10.89 0.60 -14.81
N SER A 245 11.19 0.64 -16.10
CA SER A 245 11.07 -0.52 -17.00
C SER A 245 12.39 -1.28 -17.20
N ASN A 246 13.51 -0.66 -16.87
CA ASN A 246 14.83 -1.27 -17.00
C ASN A 246 15.19 -2.03 -15.70
N VAL A 247 15.10 -3.35 -15.76
CA VAL A 247 15.35 -4.23 -14.62
C VAL A 247 16.78 -4.11 -14.08
N GLU A 248 17.78 -3.97 -14.95
CA GLU A 248 19.18 -3.85 -14.51
C GLU A 248 19.40 -2.52 -13.78
N ASN A 249 18.79 -1.43 -14.27
CA ASN A 249 18.83 -0.15 -13.58
C ASN A 249 18.11 -0.22 -12.24
N LEU A 250 16.91 -0.83 -12.19
CA LEU A 250 16.18 -1.06 -10.95
C LEU A 250 17.04 -1.77 -9.91
N LYS A 251 17.63 -2.91 -10.28
CA LYS A 251 18.48 -3.70 -9.39
C LYS A 251 19.68 -2.90 -8.90
N LYS A 252 20.33 -2.17 -9.81
CA LYS A 252 21.49 -1.33 -9.48
C LYS A 252 21.13 -0.30 -8.42
N VAL A 253 20.09 0.51 -8.66
CA VAL A 253 19.74 1.60 -7.74
C VAL A 253 19.17 1.09 -6.41
N VAL A 254 18.36 0.04 -6.41
CA VAL A 254 17.90 -0.58 -5.16
C VAL A 254 19.09 -1.10 -4.34
N ASN A 255 20.03 -1.79 -4.95
CA ASN A 255 21.23 -2.30 -4.26
C ASN A 255 22.07 -1.16 -3.66
N GLU A 256 22.19 -0.03 -4.34
CA GLU A 256 22.93 1.13 -3.84
C GLU A 256 22.31 1.69 -2.54
N TYR A 257 20.98 1.71 -2.44
CA TYR A 257 20.28 2.32 -1.31
C TYR A 257 19.72 1.30 -0.29
N HIS A 258 19.85 -0.02 -0.56
CA HIS A 258 19.32 -1.09 0.29
C HIS A 258 20.36 -2.14 0.67
N GLY A 259 21.61 -1.73 0.90
CA GLY A 259 22.62 -2.63 1.44
C GLY A 259 23.09 -3.74 0.47
N GLY A 260 22.96 -3.54 -0.83
CA GLY A 260 23.44 -4.44 -1.87
C GLY A 260 22.50 -5.58 -2.25
N VAL A 261 21.26 -5.60 -1.74
CA VAL A 261 20.30 -6.69 -1.98
C VAL A 261 18.89 -6.14 -2.21
N GLY A 262 18.07 -6.94 -2.94
CA GLY A 262 16.64 -6.70 -3.06
C GLY A 262 15.86 -6.82 -1.73
N PRO A 263 14.55 -7.04 -1.77
CA PRO A 263 13.74 -7.37 -2.94
C PRO A 263 13.55 -6.19 -3.91
N TYR A 264 13.28 -6.52 -5.17
CA TYR A 264 13.08 -5.53 -6.22
C TYR A 264 11.58 -5.36 -6.46
N MET A 265 11.12 -4.10 -6.49
CA MET A 265 9.72 -3.81 -6.71
C MET A 265 9.54 -2.50 -7.50
N VAL A 266 8.66 -2.56 -8.50
CA VAL A 266 8.13 -1.38 -9.18
C VAL A 266 6.77 -1.06 -8.52
N ALA A 267 6.77 -0.04 -7.64
CA ALA A 267 5.59 0.28 -6.84
C ALA A 267 4.51 1.03 -7.64
N GLU A 268 4.88 1.60 -8.79
CA GLU A 268 3.95 2.11 -9.77
C GLU A 268 4.38 1.69 -11.18
N PHE A 269 3.71 0.67 -11.69
CA PHE A 269 3.83 0.21 -13.06
C PHE A 269 2.61 0.71 -13.85
N TYR A 270 2.86 1.54 -14.85
CA TYR A 270 1.83 2.29 -15.55
C TYR A 270 1.29 1.54 -16.78
N PRO A 271 0.11 0.88 -16.70
CA PRO A 271 -0.56 0.29 -17.88
C PRO A 271 -1.27 1.32 -18.75
N GLY A 272 -1.34 2.56 -18.31
CA GLY A 272 -1.91 3.72 -18.96
C GLY A 272 -1.16 4.98 -18.57
N TRP A 273 -1.73 6.14 -18.87
CA TRP A 273 -1.23 7.43 -18.43
C TRP A 273 -2.39 8.39 -18.16
N LEU A 274 -2.13 9.44 -17.40
CA LEU A 274 -3.08 10.51 -17.18
C LEU A 274 -3.36 11.27 -18.49
N MET A 275 -4.52 11.88 -18.58
CA MET A 275 -4.94 12.73 -19.71
C MET A 275 -5.16 14.16 -19.20
N HIS A 276 -4.57 15.13 -19.87
CA HIS A 276 -4.86 16.53 -19.60
C HIS A 276 -6.08 16.99 -20.41
N TRP A 277 -6.66 18.12 -20.00
CA TRP A 277 -7.75 18.73 -20.75
C TRP A 277 -7.36 18.96 -22.21
N ALA A 278 -8.28 18.63 -23.14
CA ALA A 278 -8.10 18.74 -24.59
C ALA A 278 -7.03 17.81 -25.20
N GLU A 279 -6.51 16.83 -24.48
CA GLU A 279 -5.67 15.77 -25.03
C GLU A 279 -6.50 14.52 -25.37
N PRO A 280 -6.09 13.71 -26.36
CA PRO A 280 -6.68 12.41 -26.61
C PRO A 280 -6.40 11.45 -25.43
N PHE A 281 -7.24 10.43 -25.24
CA PHE A 281 -6.94 9.35 -24.30
C PHE A 281 -5.62 8.68 -24.68
N PRO A 282 -4.74 8.41 -23.69
CA PRO A 282 -3.50 7.68 -23.93
C PRO A 282 -3.82 6.30 -24.51
N ASP A 283 -3.17 5.94 -25.62
CA ASP A 283 -3.24 4.61 -26.22
C ASP A 283 -1.91 3.89 -25.95
N ILE A 284 -1.89 3.03 -24.93
CA ILE A 284 -0.74 2.23 -24.55
C ILE A 284 -0.96 0.80 -25.00
N SER A 285 0.04 0.24 -25.70
CA SER A 285 -0.03 -1.12 -26.24
C SER A 285 -0.19 -2.16 -25.12
N ASP A 286 -1.28 -2.92 -25.16
CA ASP A 286 -1.54 -4.06 -24.27
C ASP A 286 -0.42 -5.11 -24.35
N SER A 287 0.08 -5.41 -25.55
CA SER A 287 1.21 -6.32 -25.76
C SER A 287 2.53 -5.78 -25.18
N GLY A 288 2.68 -4.45 -25.11
CA GLY A 288 3.80 -3.80 -24.43
C GLY A 288 3.77 -4.06 -22.94
N ILE A 289 2.60 -3.87 -22.31
CA ILE A 289 2.38 -4.12 -20.89
C ILE A 289 2.57 -5.61 -20.57
N ALA A 290 2.04 -6.50 -21.39
CA ALA A 290 2.21 -7.95 -21.21
C ALA A 290 3.70 -8.36 -21.22
N ARG A 291 4.48 -7.89 -22.21
CA ARG A 291 5.92 -8.16 -22.28
C ARG A 291 6.68 -7.60 -21.07
N GLN A 292 6.36 -6.38 -20.65
CA GLN A 292 7.02 -5.79 -19.48
C GLN A 292 6.69 -6.58 -18.20
N THR A 293 5.43 -7.02 -18.05
CA THR A 293 5.01 -7.88 -16.93
C THR A 293 5.79 -9.19 -16.93
N GLU A 294 5.91 -9.84 -18.09
CA GLU A 294 6.71 -11.06 -18.26
C GLU A 294 8.18 -10.82 -17.89
N THR A 295 8.76 -9.69 -18.33
CA THR A 295 10.14 -9.30 -18.00
C THR A 295 10.34 -9.19 -16.49
N TYR A 296 9.41 -8.56 -15.77
CA TYR A 296 9.48 -8.45 -14.31
C TYR A 296 9.42 -9.84 -13.66
N LEU A 297 8.46 -10.69 -14.04
CA LEU A 297 8.31 -12.04 -13.48
C LEU A 297 9.55 -12.92 -13.71
N GLN A 298 10.15 -12.85 -14.89
CA GLN A 298 11.38 -13.60 -15.23
C GLN A 298 12.62 -13.14 -14.46
N ASN A 299 12.58 -11.94 -13.86
CA ASN A 299 13.69 -11.32 -13.14
C ASN A 299 13.45 -11.14 -11.63
N ASP A 300 12.46 -11.83 -11.06
CA ASP A 300 12.07 -11.73 -9.64
C ASP A 300 11.74 -10.31 -9.20
N VAL A 301 11.16 -9.51 -10.10
CA VAL A 301 10.68 -8.16 -9.80
C VAL A 301 9.20 -8.20 -9.46
N SER A 302 8.87 -7.76 -8.27
CA SER A 302 7.49 -7.50 -7.84
C SER A 302 6.99 -6.19 -8.45
N PHE A 303 5.68 -6.07 -8.62
CA PHE A 303 5.10 -4.86 -9.20
C PHE A 303 3.72 -4.53 -8.65
N ASN A 304 3.33 -3.28 -8.83
CA ASN A 304 1.99 -2.78 -8.55
C ASN A 304 1.47 -2.03 -9.79
N PHE A 305 0.47 -2.57 -10.46
CA PHE A 305 -0.19 -1.85 -11.55
C PHE A 305 -0.83 -0.57 -11.04
N TYR A 306 -0.38 0.56 -11.55
CA TYR A 306 -0.92 1.87 -11.24
C TYR A 306 -1.61 2.46 -12.49
N MET A 307 -2.93 2.32 -12.64
CA MET A 307 -3.90 1.74 -11.71
C MET A 307 -4.66 0.60 -12.39
N VAL A 308 -5.26 -0.31 -11.61
CA VAL A 308 -6.23 -1.28 -12.14
C VAL A 308 -7.66 -0.75 -12.06
N HIS A 309 -7.89 0.25 -11.22
CA HIS A 309 -9.17 0.95 -11.10
C HIS A 309 -8.94 2.34 -10.49
N GLY A 310 -9.25 3.40 -11.25
CA GLY A 310 -9.05 4.76 -10.79
C GLY A 310 -9.71 5.78 -11.69
#